data_eeaf28e3c31db0ccfb0b865585e4347c
#
_entry.id   eeaf28e3c31db0ccfb0b865585e4347c
#
_cell.length_a   1.000
_cell.length_b   1.000
_cell.length_c   1.000
_cell.angle_alpha   90.00
_cell.angle_beta   90.00
_cell.angle_gamma   90.00
#
_symmetry.space_group_name_H-M   'P 1'
#
loop_
_entity.id
_entity.type
_entity.pdbx_description
1 polymer ?
#
loop_
_entity_poly.entity_id
_entity_poly.type
_entity_poly.pdbx_seq_one_letter_code
_entity_poly.pdbx_strand_id
1 'polypeptide(L)'
;MESTRLDVSKQRPNDNGYFENMTRVIFQGGLNWRIIDRKWPNFRKAFSNFSIDTIAKYDETEVERLMNDAGIVRNRAKIVATITNAKLFQTIMRNHGSFQSYLDSLDKSENYARTVKELAKKFSRLGHSSARIFLYSVGENITNES
;
A
#
# COMPACT_ATOMS: atom_id res chain seq x y z
N MET A 1 12.40 21.90 6.82
CA MET A 1 12.56 21.75 6.03
C MET A 1 12.54 20.53 5.24
N GLU A 2 12.80 20.60 4.19
CA GLU A 2 12.69 19.51 3.32
C GLU A 2 13.66 18.42 3.63
N SER A 3 14.53 18.66 4.52
CA SER A 3 15.47 17.62 4.87
C SER A 3 14.76 16.37 5.38
N THR A 4 13.64 16.53 6.06
CA THR A 4 12.89 15.39 6.56
C THR A 4 12.42 14.52 5.40
N ARG A 5 11.92 15.16 4.35
CA ARG A 5 11.47 14.45 3.20
C ARG A 5 12.59 13.71 2.53
N LEU A 6 13.76 14.32 2.43
CA LEU A 6 14.91 13.67 1.86
C LEU A 6 15.35 12.48 2.66
N ASP A 7 15.26 12.59 3.99
CA ASP A 7 15.63 11.49 4.85
C ASP A 7 14.71 10.31 4.64
N VAL A 8 13.42 10.57 4.51
CA VAL A 8 12.45 9.52 4.23
C VAL A 8 12.79 8.86 2.90
N SER A 9 13.15 9.66 1.92
CA SER A 9 13.52 9.16 0.62
C SER A 9 14.73 8.24 0.68
N LYS A 10 15.73 8.58 1.50
CA LYS A 10 16.92 7.76 1.66
C LYS A 10 16.59 6.46 2.37
N GLN A 11 15.56 6.47 3.20
CA GLN A 11 15.18 5.32 3.97
C GLN A 11 13.93 4.69 3.39
N ARG A 12 13.99 4.43 2.10
CA ARG A 12 12.84 3.85 1.41
C ARG A 12 12.45 2.53 2.08
N PRO A 13 11.17 2.22 2.10
CA PRO A 13 10.71 1.01 2.76
C PRO A 13 11.27 -0.25 2.11
N ASN A 14 11.29 -1.34 2.85
CA ASN A 14 11.52 -2.63 2.23
C ASN A 14 10.19 -3.08 1.59
N ASP A 15 10.16 -4.29 1.03
CA ASP A 15 8.97 -4.76 0.32
C ASP A 15 7.73 -4.78 1.20
N ASN A 16 7.83 -5.31 2.41
CA ASN A 16 6.70 -5.33 3.33
C ASN A 16 6.26 -3.92 3.70
N GLY A 17 7.20 -3.00 3.81
CA GLY A 17 6.90 -1.60 4.11
C GLY A 17 6.14 -0.92 2.99
N TYR A 18 6.52 -1.17 1.74
CA TYR A 18 5.77 -0.65 0.61
C TYR A 18 4.34 -1.21 0.62
N PHE A 19 4.21 -2.49 0.89
CA PHE A 19 2.92 -3.14 0.92
C PHE A 19 2.05 -2.57 2.05
N GLU A 20 2.63 -2.37 3.22
CA GLU A 20 1.91 -1.78 4.35
C GLU A 20 1.40 -0.38 4.01
N ASN A 21 2.26 0.43 3.42
CA ASN A 21 1.87 1.80 3.05
C ASN A 21 0.74 1.80 2.03
N MET A 22 0.81 0.93 1.04
CA MET A 22 -0.26 0.84 0.05
C MET A 22 -1.57 0.43 0.69
N THR A 23 -1.53 -0.55 1.59
CA THR A 23 -2.72 -1.02 2.27
C THR A 23 -3.34 0.10 3.11
N ARG A 24 -2.50 0.86 3.82
CA ARG A 24 -2.99 1.98 4.63
C ARG A 24 -3.72 3.00 3.77
N VAL A 25 -3.15 3.37 2.64
CA VAL A 25 -3.75 4.35 1.76
C VAL A 25 -5.10 3.84 1.23
N ILE A 26 -5.18 2.56 0.90
CA ILE A 26 -6.42 1.98 0.42
C ILE A 26 -7.50 2.06 1.50
N PHE A 27 -7.16 1.73 2.75
CA PHE A 27 -8.15 1.80 3.83
C PHE A 27 -8.52 3.23 4.17
N GLN A 28 -7.62 4.18 3.94
CA GLN A 28 -7.93 5.59 4.19
C GLN A 28 -8.90 6.17 3.16
N GLY A 29 -8.97 5.58 1.99
CA GLY A 29 -9.82 6.12 0.93
C GLY A 29 -11.29 6.12 1.32
N GLY A 30 -11.92 7.30 1.25
CA GLY A 30 -13.32 7.44 1.60
C GLY A 30 -13.62 7.49 3.07
N LEU A 31 -12.60 7.48 3.93
CA LEU A 31 -12.80 7.49 5.36
C LEU A 31 -11.96 8.60 6.00
N ASN A 32 -12.27 8.89 7.27
CA ASN A 32 -11.46 9.80 8.04
C ASN A 32 -10.13 9.14 8.31
N TRP A 33 -9.05 9.68 7.73
CA TRP A 33 -7.74 9.06 7.84
C TRP A 33 -7.22 9.01 9.27
N ARG A 34 -7.71 9.88 10.15
CA ARG A 34 -7.33 9.86 11.56
C ARG A 34 -7.83 8.60 12.25
N ILE A 35 -9.01 8.14 11.86
CA ILE A 35 -9.57 6.90 12.39
C ILE A 35 -8.68 5.74 11.99
N ILE A 36 -8.24 5.72 10.73
CA ILE A 36 -7.37 4.66 10.24
C ILE A 36 -6.04 4.69 10.98
N ASP A 37 -5.43 5.89 11.13
CA ASP A 37 -4.17 6.01 11.83
C ASP A 37 -4.27 5.51 13.27
N ARG A 38 -5.36 5.85 13.95
CA ARG A 38 -5.53 5.45 15.32
C ARG A 38 -5.67 3.94 15.46
N LYS A 39 -6.30 3.31 14.48
CA LYS A 39 -6.49 1.87 14.49
C LYS A 39 -5.33 1.09 13.90
N TRP A 40 -4.32 1.78 13.36
CA TRP A 40 -3.28 1.09 12.61
C TRP A 40 -2.52 0.04 13.42
N PRO A 41 -2.23 0.23 14.70
CA PRO A 41 -1.62 -0.85 15.47
C PRO A 41 -2.46 -2.12 15.49
N ASN A 42 -3.80 -1.98 15.47
CA ASN A 42 -4.69 -3.13 15.40
C ASN A 42 -4.63 -3.78 14.01
N PHE A 43 -4.51 -2.96 12.95
CA PHE A 43 -4.34 -3.49 11.61
C PHE A 43 -3.05 -4.30 11.51
N ARG A 44 -1.96 -3.81 12.08
CA ARG A 44 -0.69 -4.54 12.06
C ARG A 44 -0.84 -5.90 12.72
N LYS A 45 -1.53 -5.94 13.83
CA LYS A 45 -1.75 -7.18 14.54
C LYS A 45 -2.62 -8.14 13.72
N ALA A 46 -3.70 -7.61 13.16
CA ALA A 46 -4.67 -8.42 12.41
C ALA A 46 -4.08 -8.96 11.12
N PHE A 47 -3.17 -8.22 10.49
CA PHE A 47 -2.61 -8.58 9.19
C PHE A 47 -1.17 -9.09 9.29
N SER A 48 -0.82 -9.74 10.38
CA SER A 48 0.48 -10.43 10.52
C SER A 48 1.67 -9.50 10.24
N ASN A 49 1.60 -8.28 10.78
CA ASN A 49 2.61 -7.24 10.61
C ASN A 49 2.90 -6.96 9.14
N PHE A 50 1.90 -7.14 8.29
CA PHE A 50 1.99 -6.88 6.85
C PHE A 50 3.10 -7.69 6.19
N SER A 51 3.27 -8.94 6.63
CA SER A 51 4.12 -9.87 5.93
C SER A 51 3.43 -10.26 4.63
N ILE A 52 4.03 -9.89 3.50
CA ILE A 52 3.47 -10.18 2.19
C ILE A 52 3.22 -11.68 2.03
N ASP A 53 4.24 -12.48 2.37
CA ASP A 53 4.13 -13.92 2.16
C ASP A 53 3.03 -14.55 3.01
N THR A 54 2.86 -14.07 4.23
CA THR A 54 1.82 -14.60 5.10
C THR A 54 0.43 -14.22 4.58
N ILE A 55 0.25 -12.94 4.24
CA ILE A 55 -1.06 -12.45 3.79
C ILE A 55 -1.43 -13.06 2.45
N ALA A 56 -0.46 -13.32 1.57
CA ALA A 56 -0.74 -13.93 0.29
C ALA A 56 -1.36 -15.33 0.45
N LYS A 57 -1.20 -15.95 1.61
CA LYS A 57 -1.76 -17.28 1.89
C LYS A 57 -3.12 -17.20 2.60
N TYR A 58 -3.58 -16.02 2.94
CA TYR A 58 -4.86 -15.89 3.62
C TYR A 58 -5.98 -16.43 2.71
N ASP A 59 -6.88 -17.18 3.31
CA ASP A 59 -8.02 -17.73 2.59
C ASP A 59 -9.31 -17.19 3.20
N GLU A 60 -10.42 -17.82 2.88
CA GLU A 60 -11.72 -17.34 3.35
C GLU A 60 -11.82 -17.38 4.87
N THR A 61 -11.16 -18.34 5.51
CA THR A 61 -11.15 -18.39 6.97
C THR A 61 -10.54 -17.12 7.56
N GLU A 62 -9.46 -16.64 6.95
CA GLU A 62 -8.84 -15.41 7.42
C GLU A 62 -9.69 -14.19 7.13
N VAL A 63 -10.38 -14.17 5.98
CA VAL A 63 -11.29 -13.08 5.67
C VAL A 63 -12.39 -13.02 6.72
N GLU A 64 -12.95 -14.17 7.11
CA GLU A 64 -13.99 -14.21 8.13
C GLU A 64 -13.46 -13.73 9.48
N ARG A 65 -12.23 -14.13 9.82
CA ARG A 65 -11.60 -13.66 11.06
C ARG A 65 -11.49 -12.14 11.07
N LEU A 66 -11.05 -11.57 9.95
CA LEU A 66 -10.89 -10.12 9.84
C LEU A 66 -12.24 -9.40 9.87
N MET A 67 -13.25 -9.98 9.26
CA MET A 67 -14.59 -9.38 9.28
C MET A 67 -15.20 -9.39 10.68
N ASN A 68 -14.66 -10.18 11.60
CA ASN A 68 -15.12 -10.22 12.97
C ASN A 68 -14.20 -9.46 13.93
N ASP A 69 -13.17 -8.80 13.40
CA ASP A 69 -12.21 -8.07 14.25
C ASP A 69 -12.66 -6.62 14.43
N ALA A 70 -13.15 -6.31 15.61
CA ALA A 70 -13.66 -4.97 15.90
C ALA A 70 -12.54 -3.91 15.94
N GLY A 71 -11.28 -4.35 15.99
CA GLY A 71 -10.16 -3.42 16.05
C GLY A 71 -9.81 -2.79 14.72
N ILE A 72 -10.34 -3.29 13.62
CA ILE A 72 -10.06 -2.74 12.29
C ILE A 72 -11.35 -2.28 11.64
N VAL A 73 -11.20 -1.61 10.50
CA VAL A 73 -12.37 -1.23 9.69
C VAL A 73 -12.75 -2.45 8.87
N ARG A 74 -13.97 -2.95 9.09
CA ARG A 74 -14.41 -4.22 8.50
C ARG A 74 -15.04 -3.98 7.13
N ASN A 75 -14.21 -3.72 6.16
CA ASN A 75 -14.62 -3.54 4.78
C ASN A 75 -14.13 -4.75 3.99
N ARG A 76 -15.06 -5.65 3.65
CA ARG A 76 -14.68 -6.91 3.01
C ARG A 76 -13.94 -6.69 1.70
N ALA A 77 -14.38 -5.72 0.89
CA ALA A 77 -13.74 -5.46 -0.39
C ALA A 77 -12.28 -5.05 -0.21
N LYS A 78 -12.01 -4.22 0.79
CA LYS A 78 -10.64 -3.78 1.04
C LYS A 78 -9.79 -4.88 1.68
N ILE A 79 -10.41 -5.73 2.50
CA ILE A 79 -9.71 -6.88 3.07
C ILE A 79 -9.29 -7.84 1.95
N VAL A 80 -10.20 -8.17 1.06
CA VAL A 80 -9.91 -9.06 -0.07
C VAL A 80 -8.86 -8.43 -0.97
N ALA A 81 -8.97 -7.12 -1.20
CA ALA A 81 -7.97 -6.40 -2.02
C ALA A 81 -6.58 -6.51 -1.41
N THR A 82 -6.47 -6.48 -0.09
CA THR A 82 -5.19 -6.60 0.58
C THR A 82 -4.53 -7.94 0.25
N ILE A 83 -5.31 -9.02 0.25
CA ILE A 83 -4.79 -10.34 -0.08
C ILE A 83 -4.38 -10.40 -1.56
N THR A 84 -5.23 -9.87 -2.44
CA THR A 84 -4.94 -9.83 -3.87
C THR A 84 -3.63 -9.07 -4.12
N ASN A 85 -3.49 -7.92 -3.47
CA ASN A 85 -2.31 -7.09 -3.66
C ASN A 85 -1.05 -7.74 -3.11
N ALA A 86 -1.16 -8.53 -2.03
CA ALA A 86 -0.02 -9.27 -1.51
C ALA A 86 0.51 -10.25 -2.56
N LYS A 87 -0.39 -10.92 -3.27
CA LYS A 87 0.00 -11.85 -4.34
C LYS A 87 0.65 -11.11 -5.51
N LEU A 88 0.14 -9.92 -5.83
CA LEU A 88 0.75 -9.09 -6.85
C LEU A 88 2.14 -8.64 -6.45
N PHE A 89 2.33 -8.28 -5.19
CA PHE A 89 3.66 -7.93 -4.69
C PHE A 89 4.61 -9.11 -4.84
N GLN A 90 4.17 -10.32 -4.55
CA GLN A 90 5.03 -11.50 -4.73
C GLN A 90 5.48 -11.65 -6.17
N THR A 91 4.55 -11.47 -7.12
CA THR A 91 4.89 -11.56 -8.54
C THR A 91 5.89 -10.48 -8.92
N ILE A 92 5.68 -9.28 -8.44
CA ILE A 92 6.59 -8.16 -8.73
C ILE A 92 7.99 -8.45 -8.18
N MET A 93 8.05 -8.96 -6.96
CA MET A 93 9.33 -9.26 -6.33
C MET A 93 10.08 -10.35 -7.10
N ARG A 94 9.36 -11.36 -7.59
CA ARG A 94 9.99 -12.40 -8.39
C ARG A 94 10.51 -11.86 -9.71
N ASN A 95 9.75 -10.97 -10.35
CA ASN A 95 10.12 -10.49 -11.70
C ASN A 95 11.13 -9.35 -11.69
N HIS A 96 11.16 -8.57 -10.62
CA HIS A 96 11.98 -7.35 -10.56
C HIS A 96 12.99 -7.37 -9.42
N GLY A 97 12.99 -8.39 -8.58
CA GLY A 97 13.89 -8.49 -7.44
C GLY A 97 13.34 -7.81 -6.19
N SER A 98 12.63 -6.71 -6.35
CA SER A 98 12.04 -6.00 -5.23
C SER A 98 10.96 -5.06 -5.75
N PHE A 99 10.09 -4.60 -4.87
CA PHE A 99 9.10 -3.60 -5.25
C PHE A 99 9.80 -2.28 -5.60
N GLN A 100 10.86 -1.94 -4.90
CA GLN A 100 11.60 -0.72 -5.19
C GLN A 100 12.15 -0.73 -6.62
N SER A 101 12.74 -1.84 -7.04
CA SER A 101 13.24 -1.97 -8.41
C SER A 101 12.14 -1.82 -9.44
N TYR A 102 10.99 -2.43 -9.16
CA TYR A 102 9.83 -2.30 -10.03
C TYR A 102 9.41 -0.83 -10.14
N LEU A 103 9.28 -0.16 -9.00
CA LEU A 103 8.83 1.22 -8.98
C LEU A 103 9.81 2.11 -9.73
N ASP A 104 11.11 1.86 -9.57
CA ASP A 104 12.14 2.66 -10.24
C ASP A 104 12.17 2.41 -11.74
N SER A 105 11.59 1.32 -12.21
CA SER A 105 11.56 1.04 -13.64
C SER A 105 10.41 1.77 -14.36
N LEU A 106 9.50 2.38 -13.62
CA LEU A 106 8.34 3.03 -14.22
C LEU A 106 8.68 4.45 -14.64
N ASP A 107 7.90 4.96 -15.58
CA ASP A 107 8.08 6.31 -16.11
C ASP A 107 7.54 7.32 -15.12
N LYS A 108 8.43 8.07 -14.52
CA LYS A 108 8.09 9.07 -13.49
C LYS A 108 7.96 10.50 -14.02
N SER A 109 8.05 10.67 -15.34
CA SER A 109 7.93 12.00 -15.93
C SER A 109 6.53 12.54 -15.77
N GLU A 110 6.39 13.86 -15.98
CA GLU A 110 5.10 14.53 -15.89
C GLU A 110 4.41 14.29 -14.56
N ASN A 111 5.18 14.49 -13.51
CA ASN A 111 4.71 14.36 -12.14
C ASN A 111 4.10 12.97 -11.90
N TYR A 112 4.77 11.92 -12.40
CA TYR A 112 4.39 10.54 -12.19
C TYR A 112 3.09 10.12 -12.88
N ALA A 113 2.68 10.85 -13.90
CA ALA A 113 1.37 10.58 -14.53
C ALA A 113 1.23 9.12 -14.96
N ARG A 114 2.25 8.56 -15.62
CA ARG A 114 2.17 7.19 -16.08
C ARG A 114 2.34 6.17 -14.95
N THR A 115 3.17 6.51 -13.98
CA THR A 115 3.34 5.65 -12.81
C THR A 115 2.01 5.51 -12.05
N VAL A 116 1.32 6.64 -11.84
CA VAL A 116 0.02 6.64 -11.17
C VAL A 116 -0.96 5.75 -11.93
N LYS A 117 -1.02 5.93 -13.25
CA LYS A 117 -1.94 5.15 -14.08
C LYS A 117 -1.62 3.66 -14.01
N GLU A 118 -0.35 3.31 -14.05
CA GLU A 118 0.08 1.92 -13.98
C GLU A 118 -0.31 1.30 -12.65
N LEU A 119 -0.04 1.99 -11.55
CA LEU A 119 -0.34 1.47 -10.23
C LEU A 119 -1.85 1.32 -10.02
N ALA A 120 -2.61 2.32 -10.45
CA ALA A 120 -4.07 2.28 -10.29
C ALA A 120 -4.68 1.15 -11.11
N LYS A 121 -4.09 0.84 -12.25
CA LYS A 121 -4.59 -0.23 -13.10
C LYS A 121 -4.24 -1.60 -12.52
N LYS A 122 -3.05 -1.72 -11.95
CA LYS A 122 -2.54 -3.01 -11.50
C LYS A 122 -3.11 -3.44 -10.15
N PHE A 123 -3.19 -2.53 -9.20
CA PHE A 123 -3.53 -2.91 -7.83
C PHE A 123 -5.01 -2.77 -7.52
N SER A 124 -5.54 -3.72 -6.74
CA SER A 124 -6.93 -3.75 -6.39
C SER A 124 -7.27 -2.62 -5.43
N ARG A 125 -8.32 -1.89 -5.72
CA ARG A 125 -8.85 -0.80 -4.88
C ARG A 125 -7.89 0.38 -4.73
N LEU A 126 -6.92 0.52 -5.62
CA LEU A 126 -6.01 1.65 -5.60
C LEU A 126 -6.41 2.59 -6.74
N GLY A 127 -7.09 3.69 -6.41
CA GLY A 127 -7.47 4.68 -7.41
C GLY A 127 -6.32 5.64 -7.70
N HIS A 128 -6.51 6.55 -8.63
CA HIS A 128 -5.46 7.51 -9.02
C HIS A 128 -5.07 8.39 -7.84
N SER A 129 -6.04 8.89 -7.11
CA SER A 129 -5.77 9.76 -5.97
C SER A 129 -4.99 9.01 -4.88
N SER A 130 -5.41 7.78 -4.59
CA SER A 130 -4.72 6.96 -3.59
C SER A 130 -3.31 6.59 -4.05
N ALA A 131 -3.13 6.34 -5.34
CA ALA A 131 -1.80 6.03 -5.86
C ALA A 131 -0.86 7.21 -5.68
N ARG A 132 -1.34 8.45 -5.89
CA ARG A 132 -0.51 9.63 -5.67
C ARG A 132 -0.14 9.78 -4.20
N ILE A 133 -1.08 9.56 -3.31
CA ILE A 133 -0.82 9.61 -1.87
C ILE A 133 0.18 8.54 -1.47
N PHE A 134 0.03 7.33 -2.03
CA PHE A 134 0.97 6.25 -1.78
C PHE A 134 2.39 6.64 -2.18
N LEU A 135 2.56 7.16 -3.39
CA LEU A 135 3.89 7.55 -3.87
C LEU A 135 4.51 8.60 -2.97
N TYR A 136 3.73 9.58 -2.57
CA TYR A 136 4.23 10.60 -1.66
C TYR A 136 4.65 9.98 -0.32
N SER A 137 3.85 9.05 0.19
CA SER A 137 4.09 8.46 1.50
C SER A 137 5.36 7.62 1.56
N VAL A 138 5.80 7.09 0.43
CA VAL A 138 7.01 6.26 0.39
C VAL A 138 8.23 7.05 -0.10
N GLY A 139 8.13 8.37 -0.15
CA GLY A 139 9.28 9.22 -0.42
C GLY A 139 9.53 9.56 -1.87
N GLU A 140 8.61 9.25 -2.77
CA GLU A 140 8.76 9.63 -4.16
C GLU A 140 8.57 11.14 -4.30
N ASN A 141 9.20 11.71 -5.30
CA ASN A 141 9.23 13.15 -5.47
C ASN A 141 8.03 13.68 -6.24
N ILE A 142 6.88 13.15 -5.95
CA ILE A 142 5.64 13.56 -6.59
C ILE A 142 5.10 14.81 -5.88
N THR A 143 4.54 15.73 -6.64
CA THR A 143 3.95 16.93 -6.04
C THR A 143 2.45 16.80 -5.98
N ASN A 144 1.86 17.57 -5.07
CA ASN A 144 0.43 17.51 -4.86
C ASN A 144 -0.27 18.43 -5.87
N GLU A 145 -0.02 18.19 -7.15
CA GLU A 145 -0.50 19.03 -8.14
C GLU A 145 -1.61 18.38 -8.84
N SER A 146 -2.61 18.99 -9.18
CA SER A 146 -3.73 18.33 -9.85
C SER A 146 -3.78 18.53 -11.34
#